data_b7f37ec27379616c11ccb12fa82fff27
#
_entry.id   b7f37ec27379616c11ccb12fa82fff27
#
_cell.length_a   1.000
_cell.length_b   1.000
_cell.length_c   1.000
_cell.angle_alpha   90.00
_cell.angle_beta   90.00
_cell.angle_gamma   90.00
#
_symmetry.space_group_name_H-M   'P 1'
#
loop_
_entity.id
_entity.type
_entity.pdbx_description
1 polymer ?
#
loop_
_entity_poly.entity_id
_entity_poly.type
_entity_poly.pdbx_seq_one_letter_code
_entity_poly.pdbx_strand_id
1 'polypeptide(L)'
;MDKRVIFAVAGSGKTTLLIRRLSEDRRTLLLTFTVNNEAHLRAQIIRRFGFIPEGIRVMTWFEFLHGFCFRPFLQEQLASRGLSFDQPPPRIPRTNARHYQDPAGRLYHRRLAHLLTARGLLPDIRIRLARYYD
;
A
#
# COMPACT_ATOMS: atom_id res chain seq x y z
N MET A 1 -0.49 -20.71 -0.18
CA MET A 1 -1.36 -19.50 -0.07
C MET A 1 -2.42 -19.54 -1.17
N ASP A 2 -3.66 -19.68 -0.79
CA ASP A 2 -4.77 -19.64 -1.74
C ASP A 2 -5.01 -18.21 -2.19
N LYS A 3 -4.59 -17.92 -3.42
CA LYS A 3 -4.87 -16.63 -4.05
C LYS A 3 -6.31 -16.64 -4.54
N ARG A 4 -7.13 -15.82 -3.93
CA ARG A 4 -8.53 -15.70 -4.30
C ARG A 4 -8.87 -14.25 -4.67
N VAL A 5 -9.47 -14.08 -5.83
CA VAL A 5 -9.97 -12.80 -6.30
C VAL A 5 -11.50 -12.84 -6.30
N ILE A 6 -12.11 -11.83 -5.70
CA ILE A 6 -13.57 -11.72 -5.60
C ILE A 6 -14.00 -10.44 -6.31
N PHE A 7 -14.82 -10.60 -7.35
CA PHE A 7 -15.43 -9.47 -8.04
C PHE A 7 -16.83 -9.23 -7.49
N ALA A 8 -17.11 -7.99 -7.15
CA ALA A 8 -18.42 -7.59 -6.66
C ALA A 8 -18.69 -6.12 -6.98
N VAL A 9 -19.95 -5.79 -7.25
CA VAL A 9 -20.36 -4.40 -7.49
C VAL A 9 -20.36 -3.58 -6.19
N ALA A 10 -20.30 -2.26 -6.31
CA ALA A 10 -20.39 -1.37 -5.16
C ALA A 10 -21.70 -1.62 -4.39
N GLY A 11 -21.63 -1.61 -3.05
CA GLY A 11 -22.79 -1.88 -2.18
C GLY A 11 -23.19 -3.35 -2.04
N SER A 12 -22.43 -4.28 -2.62
CA SER A 12 -22.75 -5.73 -2.60
C SER A 12 -22.24 -6.48 -1.36
N GLY A 13 -21.72 -5.78 -0.35
CA GLY A 13 -21.23 -6.39 0.88
C GLY A 13 -19.77 -6.89 0.82
N LYS A 14 -18.96 -6.39 -0.10
CA LYS A 14 -17.52 -6.75 -0.21
C LYS A 14 -16.77 -6.54 1.10
N THR A 15 -16.95 -5.38 1.70
CA THR A 15 -16.30 -5.02 2.97
C THR A 15 -16.75 -5.95 4.10
N THR A 16 -18.03 -6.23 4.18
CA THR A 16 -18.61 -7.16 5.16
C THR A 16 -18.01 -8.55 5.00
N LEU A 17 -17.86 -9.03 3.75
CA LEU A 17 -17.24 -10.32 3.47
C LEU A 17 -15.77 -10.36 3.90
N LEU A 18 -15.00 -9.31 3.62
CA LEU A 18 -13.61 -9.21 4.04
C LEU A 18 -13.49 -9.26 5.57
N ILE A 19 -14.29 -8.47 6.26
CA ILE A 19 -14.28 -8.41 7.74
C ILE A 19 -14.65 -9.77 8.34
N ARG A 20 -15.64 -10.49 7.79
CA ARG A 20 -16.02 -11.82 8.26
C ARG A 20 -14.90 -12.87 8.11
N ARG A 21 -14.01 -12.70 7.14
CA ARG A 21 -12.90 -13.62 6.89
C ARG A 21 -11.65 -13.34 7.71
N LEU A 22 -11.60 -12.22 8.41
CA LEU A 22 -10.48 -11.92 9.29
C LEU A 22 -10.45 -12.88 10.48
N SER A 23 -9.25 -13.21 10.91
CA SER A 23 -8.99 -14.04 12.11
C SER A 23 -7.87 -13.42 12.93
N GLU A 24 -7.95 -13.54 14.24
CA GLU A 24 -6.88 -13.09 15.15
C GLU A 24 -5.60 -13.92 14.99
N ASP A 25 -5.74 -15.16 14.50
CA ASP A 25 -4.61 -16.09 14.34
C ASP A 25 -3.85 -15.90 13.03
N ARG A 26 -4.32 -15.03 12.15
CA ARG A 26 -3.71 -14.78 10.84
C ARG A 26 -3.17 -13.36 10.74
N ARG A 27 -2.03 -13.25 10.10
CA ARG A 27 -1.42 -11.96 9.76
C ARG A 27 -1.98 -11.48 8.44
N THR A 28 -2.84 -10.48 8.48
CA THR A 28 -3.57 -9.99 7.30
C THR A 28 -3.27 -8.51 7.05
N LEU A 29 -2.99 -8.19 5.79
CA LEU A 29 -2.87 -6.82 5.31
C LEU A 29 -4.11 -6.44 4.50
N LEU A 30 -4.79 -5.38 4.92
CA LEU A 30 -5.90 -4.77 4.21
C LEU A 30 -5.45 -3.45 3.59
N LEU A 31 -5.66 -3.31 2.29
CA LEU A 31 -5.31 -2.10 1.55
C LEU A 31 -6.56 -1.41 1.04
N THR A 32 -6.55 -0.09 1.13
CA THR A 32 -7.62 0.76 0.61
C THR A 32 -7.04 2.03 -0.02
N PHE A 33 -7.80 2.71 -0.87
CA PHE A 33 -7.31 3.89 -1.57
C PHE A 33 -7.38 5.17 -0.74
N THR A 34 -8.37 5.31 0.13
CA THR A 34 -8.63 6.57 0.83
C THR A 34 -8.50 6.45 2.34
N VAL A 35 -8.14 7.56 2.98
CA VAL A 35 -8.08 7.66 4.45
C VAL A 35 -9.46 7.40 5.08
N ASN A 36 -10.53 7.87 4.43
CA ASN A 36 -11.90 7.62 4.92
C ASN A 36 -12.24 6.13 4.91
N ASN A 37 -11.88 5.41 3.86
CA ASN A 37 -12.09 3.97 3.79
C ASN A 37 -11.21 3.21 4.80
N GLU A 38 -10.00 3.67 5.03
CA GLU A 38 -9.13 3.13 6.09
C GLU A 38 -9.79 3.26 7.46
N ALA A 39 -10.28 4.44 7.80
CA ALA A 39 -10.99 4.69 9.07
C ALA A 39 -12.24 3.82 9.19
N HIS A 40 -12.98 3.66 8.10
CA HIS A 40 -14.18 2.81 8.06
C HIS A 40 -13.84 1.32 8.30
N LEU A 41 -12.80 0.81 7.66
CA LEU A 41 -12.32 -0.55 7.87
C LEU A 41 -11.88 -0.78 9.32
N ARG A 42 -11.11 0.14 9.89
CA ARG A 42 -10.68 0.08 11.29
C ARG A 42 -11.87 0.04 12.24
N ALA A 43 -12.87 0.89 12.02
CA ALA A 43 -14.08 0.92 12.83
C ALA A 43 -14.84 -0.41 12.77
N GLN A 44 -14.94 -1.02 11.59
CA GLN A 44 -15.59 -2.32 11.44
C GLN A 44 -14.82 -3.47 12.10
N ILE A 45 -13.49 -3.45 12.05
CA ILE A 45 -12.64 -4.42 12.75
C ILE A 45 -12.87 -4.32 14.27
N ILE A 46 -12.85 -3.10 14.80
CA ILE A 46 -13.10 -2.85 16.23
C ILE A 46 -14.51 -3.31 16.62
N ARG A 47 -15.50 -3.07 15.77
CA ARG A 47 -16.88 -3.53 16.03
C ARG A 47 -16.98 -5.04 16.11
N ARG A 48 -16.21 -5.78 15.29
CA ARG A 48 -16.21 -7.23 15.29
C ARG A 48 -15.41 -7.85 16.45
N PHE A 49 -14.20 -7.34 16.70
CA PHE A 49 -13.27 -7.95 17.66
C PHE A 49 -13.19 -7.21 19.00
N GLY A 50 -13.72 -5.99 19.08
CA GLY A 50 -13.58 -5.11 20.24
C GLY A 50 -12.27 -4.30 20.24
N PHE A 51 -11.33 -4.64 19.40
CA PHE A 51 -10.01 -4.01 19.22
C PHE A 51 -9.48 -4.36 17.84
N ILE A 52 -8.34 -3.77 17.45
CA ILE A 52 -7.65 -4.19 16.22
C ILE A 52 -6.62 -5.26 16.59
N PRO A 53 -6.82 -6.54 16.17
CA PRO A 53 -5.86 -7.60 16.46
C PRO A 53 -4.47 -7.28 15.93
N GLU A 54 -3.43 -7.65 16.63
CA GLU A 54 -2.03 -7.33 16.33
C GLU A 54 -1.60 -7.80 14.92
N GLY A 55 -2.12 -8.93 14.47
CA GLY A 55 -1.83 -9.49 13.16
C GLY A 55 -2.54 -8.81 12.00
N ILE A 56 -3.51 -7.92 12.26
CA ILE A 56 -4.29 -7.24 11.23
C ILE A 56 -3.77 -5.81 11.04
N ARG A 57 -3.31 -5.51 9.83
CA ARG A 57 -2.85 -4.17 9.43
C ARG A 57 -3.77 -3.59 8.37
N VAL A 58 -4.11 -2.33 8.53
CA VAL A 58 -4.88 -1.57 7.54
C VAL A 58 -4.00 -0.41 7.09
N MET A 59 -3.84 -0.26 5.78
CA MET A 59 -3.06 0.82 5.17
C MET A 59 -3.78 1.36 3.96
N THR A 60 -3.54 2.63 3.64
CA THR A 60 -3.85 3.13 2.31
C THR A 60 -2.87 2.54 1.29
N TRP A 61 -3.28 2.53 0.02
CA TRP A 61 -2.41 2.07 -1.07
C TRP A 61 -1.08 2.83 -1.11
N PHE A 62 -1.10 4.14 -0.89
CA PHE A 62 0.11 4.96 -0.92
C PHE A 62 1.00 4.76 0.29
N GLU A 63 0.45 4.53 1.48
CA GLU A 63 1.22 4.12 2.65
C GLU A 63 1.93 2.79 2.41
N PHE A 64 1.24 1.85 1.77
CA PHE A 64 1.83 0.57 1.39
C PHE A 64 2.96 0.74 0.38
N LEU A 65 2.73 1.48 -0.71
CA LEU A 65 3.77 1.70 -1.72
C LEU A 65 4.98 2.42 -1.14
N HIS A 66 4.80 3.47 -0.37
CA HIS A 66 5.89 4.26 0.18
C HIS A 66 6.54 3.61 1.41
N GLY A 67 5.74 3.22 2.40
CA GLY A 67 6.26 2.70 3.67
C GLY A 67 6.72 1.24 3.61
N PHE A 68 5.98 0.39 2.94
CA PHE A 68 6.28 -1.04 2.88
C PHE A 68 7.14 -1.44 1.68
N CYS A 69 6.89 -0.85 0.51
CA CYS A 69 7.57 -1.25 -0.73
C CYS A 69 8.79 -0.39 -1.07
N PHE A 70 8.74 0.92 -0.86
CA PHE A 70 9.82 1.84 -1.22
C PHE A 70 10.89 1.97 -0.14
N ARG A 71 10.50 2.35 1.07
CA ARG A 71 11.44 2.71 2.15
C ARG A 71 12.44 1.60 2.48
N PRO A 72 12.07 0.33 2.61
CA PRO A 72 13.03 -0.72 2.94
C PRO A 72 14.14 -0.91 1.91
N PHE A 73 13.90 -0.56 0.65
CA PHE A 73 14.82 -0.85 -0.46
C PHE A 73 15.49 0.38 -1.06
N LEU A 74 14.80 1.51 -1.11
CA LEU A 74 15.27 2.69 -1.87
C LEU A 74 15.45 3.96 -1.04
N GLN A 75 15.07 3.99 0.23
CA GLN A 75 15.16 5.20 1.05
C GLN A 75 16.59 5.73 1.18
N GLU A 76 17.57 4.85 1.33
CA GLU A 76 18.97 5.25 1.41
C GLU A 76 19.48 5.90 0.12
N GLN A 77 19.00 5.43 -1.03
CA GLN A 77 19.45 5.91 -2.35
C GLN A 77 18.74 7.20 -2.77
N LEU A 78 17.45 7.31 -2.49
CA LEU A 78 16.62 8.41 -2.99
C LEU A 78 16.18 9.41 -1.93
N ALA A 79 16.41 9.12 -0.65
CA ALA A 79 16.13 10.01 0.48
C ALA A 79 14.77 10.72 0.39
N SER A 80 13.69 9.94 0.21
CA SER A 80 12.34 10.48 0.07
C SER A 80 11.91 11.26 1.30
N ARG A 81 11.35 12.45 1.09
CA ARG A 81 10.69 13.27 2.12
C ARG A 81 9.18 13.10 2.16
N GLY A 82 8.66 12.04 1.60
CA GLY A 82 7.23 11.75 1.54
C GLY A 82 6.70 11.72 0.12
N LEU A 83 5.39 11.89 -0.03
CA LEU A 83 4.72 11.85 -1.32
C LEU A 83 4.27 13.24 -1.77
N SER A 84 4.34 13.47 -3.08
CA SER A 84 3.72 14.60 -3.75
C SER A 84 2.49 14.12 -4.52
N PHE A 85 1.37 14.79 -4.32
CA PHE A 85 0.14 14.56 -5.07
C PHE A 85 -0.04 15.54 -6.24
N ASP A 86 0.96 16.38 -6.48
CA ASP A 86 1.00 17.26 -7.64
C ASP A 86 1.20 16.47 -8.92
N GLN A 87 0.80 17.09 -10.03
CA GLN A 87 1.00 16.48 -11.33
C GLN A 87 2.49 16.47 -11.69
N PRO A 88 3.06 15.31 -12.05
CA PRO A 88 4.47 15.25 -12.46
C PRO A 88 4.73 16.01 -13.76
N PRO A 89 5.92 16.62 -13.89
CA PRO A 89 6.30 17.28 -15.16
C PRO A 89 6.35 16.29 -16.32
N PRO A 90 5.77 16.62 -17.48
CA PRO A 90 5.58 15.65 -18.57
C PRO A 90 6.82 15.34 -19.40
N ARG A 91 7.87 16.14 -19.33
CA ARG A 91 9.02 16.08 -20.24
C ARG A 91 10.33 15.61 -19.61
N ILE A 92 10.31 15.14 -18.39
CA ILE A 92 11.51 14.65 -17.71
C ILE A 92 11.68 13.15 -18.00
N PRO A 93 12.82 12.71 -18.58
CA PRO A 93 13.05 11.29 -18.87
C PRO A 93 13.05 10.41 -17.62
N ARG A 94 12.66 9.16 -17.78
CA ARG A 94 12.66 8.15 -16.71
C ARG A 94 14.04 7.86 -16.12
N THR A 95 15.10 8.17 -16.85
CA THR A 95 16.50 8.05 -16.41
C THR A 95 16.91 9.15 -15.45
N ASN A 96 16.14 10.24 -15.37
CA ASN A 96 16.40 11.34 -14.46
C ASN A 96 15.59 11.15 -13.17
N ALA A 97 16.24 11.29 -12.02
CA ALA A 97 15.60 11.17 -10.70
C ALA A 97 14.42 12.14 -10.52
N ARG A 98 14.45 13.31 -11.16
CA ARG A 98 13.35 14.28 -11.14
C ARG A 98 12.06 13.79 -11.84
N HIS A 99 12.13 12.72 -12.62
CA HIS A 99 10.94 12.06 -13.12
C HIS A 99 10.08 11.51 -11.99
N TYR A 100 10.72 11.04 -10.93
CA TYR A 100 10.08 10.39 -9.76
C TYR A 100 9.98 11.28 -8.53
N GLN A 101 10.88 12.26 -8.38
CA GLN A 101 10.95 13.15 -7.22
C GLN A 101 10.80 14.62 -7.63
N ASP A 102 10.05 15.38 -6.81
CA ASP A 102 9.98 16.83 -6.95
C ASP A 102 11.25 17.50 -6.37
N PRO A 103 11.43 18.83 -6.58
CA PRO A 103 12.58 19.55 -6.04
C PRO A 103 12.71 19.52 -4.52
N ALA A 104 11.61 19.29 -3.79
CA ALA A 104 11.59 19.14 -2.33
C ALA A 104 11.95 17.71 -1.86
N GLY A 105 12.20 16.77 -2.77
CA GLY A 105 12.53 15.39 -2.46
C GLY A 105 11.32 14.48 -2.18
N ARG A 106 10.10 14.93 -2.52
CA ARG A 106 8.89 14.12 -2.40
C ARG A 106 8.68 13.30 -3.68
N LEU A 107 8.25 12.04 -3.51
CA LEU A 107 7.97 11.16 -4.65
C LEU A 107 6.58 11.45 -5.23
N TYR A 108 6.49 11.57 -6.55
CA TYR A 108 5.20 11.69 -7.23
C TYR A 108 4.39 10.40 -7.06
N HIS A 109 3.24 10.50 -6.41
CA HIS A 109 2.40 9.34 -6.10
C HIS A 109 2.02 8.53 -7.36
N ARG A 110 1.81 9.20 -8.49
CA ARG A 110 1.43 8.55 -9.76
C ARG A 110 2.54 7.73 -10.39
N ARG A 111 3.79 7.97 -10.00
CA ARG A 111 4.97 7.31 -10.59
C ARG A 111 5.66 6.35 -9.65
N LEU A 112 5.18 6.22 -8.42
CA LEU A 112 5.83 5.40 -7.40
C LEU A 112 5.78 3.91 -7.75
N ALA A 113 4.62 3.37 -8.15
CA ALA A 113 4.50 1.97 -8.55
C ALA A 113 5.41 1.65 -9.75
N HIS A 114 5.50 2.56 -10.73
CA HIS A 114 6.40 2.42 -11.87
C HIS A 114 7.88 2.42 -11.46
N LEU A 115 8.27 3.27 -10.51
CA LEU A 115 9.63 3.30 -9.97
C LEU A 115 10.01 1.94 -9.38
N LEU A 116 9.16 1.35 -8.56
CA LEU A 116 9.39 0.04 -7.96
C LEU A 116 9.55 -1.07 -9.01
N THR A 117 8.73 -1.03 -10.05
CA THR A 117 8.82 -1.97 -11.17
C THR A 117 10.11 -1.75 -11.99
N ALA A 118 10.44 -0.50 -12.30
CA ALA A 118 11.63 -0.15 -13.07
C ALA A 118 12.94 -0.52 -12.35
N ARG A 119 12.95 -0.52 -11.02
CA ARG A 119 14.08 -0.94 -10.20
C ARG A 119 14.13 -2.45 -9.94
N GLY A 120 13.21 -3.23 -10.50
CA GLY A 120 13.18 -4.68 -10.37
C GLY A 120 12.86 -5.19 -8.97
N LEU A 121 12.10 -4.42 -8.18
CA LEU A 121 11.84 -4.72 -6.77
C LEU A 121 10.63 -5.64 -6.53
N LEU A 122 9.87 -5.99 -7.55
CA LEU A 122 8.68 -6.84 -7.36
C LEU A 122 8.97 -8.18 -6.68
N PRO A 123 10.04 -8.92 -7.04
CA PRO A 123 10.39 -10.14 -6.33
C PRO A 123 10.70 -9.91 -4.85
N ASP A 124 11.45 -8.86 -4.53
CA ASP A 124 11.81 -8.51 -3.14
C ASP A 124 10.58 -8.12 -2.32
N ILE A 125 9.68 -7.36 -2.92
CA ILE A 125 8.40 -6.97 -2.30
C ILE A 125 7.55 -8.21 -2.00
N ARG A 126 7.48 -9.17 -2.93
CA ARG A 126 6.76 -10.43 -2.72
C ARG A 126 7.33 -11.25 -1.56
N ILE A 127 8.65 -11.35 -1.48
CA ILE A 127 9.34 -12.02 -0.38
C ILE A 127 9.01 -11.34 0.95
N ARG A 128 9.05 -10.00 0.97
CA ARG A 128 8.71 -9.22 2.16
C ARG A 128 7.24 -9.41 2.58
N LEU A 129 6.31 -9.41 1.63
CA LEU A 129 4.90 -9.68 1.90
C LEU A 129 4.69 -11.07 2.50
N ALA A 130 5.31 -12.10 1.92
CA ALA A 130 5.21 -13.46 2.42
C ALA A 130 5.82 -13.64 3.81
N ARG A 131 6.80 -12.81 4.18
CA ARG A 131 7.42 -12.82 5.50
C ARG A 131 6.52 -12.23 6.58
N TYR A 132 5.77 -11.18 6.28
CA TYR A 132 4.98 -10.45 7.26
C TYR A 132 3.50 -10.82 7.28
N TYR A 133 2.97 -11.36 6.20
CA TYR A 133 1.54 -11.65 6.05
C TYR A 133 1.29 -13.04 5.50
N ASP A 134 0.19 -13.64 5.92
CA ASP A 134 -0.24 -14.97 5.48
C ASP A 134 -1.10 -14.83 4.18
#